data_aab06f415f8a11525955557e945e9765
#
_entry.id   aab06f415f8a11525955557e945e9765
#
_cell.length_a   1.000
_cell.length_b   1.000
_cell.length_c   1.000
_cell.angle_alpha   90.00
_cell.angle_beta   90.00
_cell.angle_gamma   90.00
#
_symmetry.space_group_name_H-M   'P 1'
#
loop_
_entity.id
_entity.type
_entity.pdbx_description
1 polymer ?
#
loop_
_entity_poly.entity_id
_entity_poly.type
_entity_poly.pdbx_seq_one_letter_code
_entity_poly.pdbx_strand_id
1 'polypeptide(L)'
;MSEGETAADWSNWSTPGGDGLDNFLEILYEKKTHRPSGGSVARVTLNKPDKMNTLTLATVDEMFRAFYDANHDPMVGVIIVAAKGKHFGAGGDVQWERWGLREAFYNRYPHNRLMRISRKPIIAQVQGYCLAGHNHMAYCCDFTIAADNAIFGQAGPRVSSPADQYFVPYLTKVVGAKK
;
A
#
# COMPACT_ATOMS: atom_id res chain seq x y z
N MET A 1 -33.92 -6.86 -9.70
CA MET A 1 -32.87 -7.33 -8.76
C MET A 1 -31.77 -7.85 -9.67
N SER A 2 -30.62 -7.17 -9.69
CA SER A 2 -29.44 -7.69 -10.38
C SER A 2 -29.07 -9.01 -9.74
N GLU A 3 -28.95 -10.07 -10.49
CA GLU A 3 -28.36 -11.34 -10.02
C GLU A 3 -27.01 -10.99 -9.41
N GLY A 4 -26.78 -11.36 -8.16
CA GLY A 4 -25.57 -10.97 -7.43
C GLY A 4 -24.34 -11.55 -8.09
N GLU A 5 -23.28 -10.76 -8.20
CA GLU A 5 -21.96 -11.21 -8.67
C GLU A 5 -21.53 -12.48 -7.91
N THR A 6 -21.04 -13.45 -8.63
CA THR A 6 -20.53 -14.71 -8.08
C THR A 6 -19.02 -14.79 -8.18
N ALA A 7 -18.40 -15.69 -7.41
CA ALA A 7 -16.96 -15.95 -7.54
C ALA A 7 -16.56 -16.42 -8.96
N ALA A 8 -17.49 -17.01 -9.71
CA ALA A 8 -17.28 -17.47 -11.08
C ALA A 8 -17.13 -16.32 -12.09
N ASP A 9 -17.65 -15.13 -11.76
CA ASP A 9 -17.55 -13.94 -12.62
C ASP A 9 -16.15 -13.32 -12.62
N TRP A 10 -15.28 -13.77 -11.74
CA TRP A 10 -13.92 -13.29 -11.60
C TRP A 10 -12.89 -14.32 -12.05
N SER A 11 -11.81 -13.85 -12.66
CA SER A 11 -10.61 -14.67 -12.89
C SER A 11 -9.94 -15.05 -11.57
N ASN A 12 -8.95 -15.93 -11.62
CA ASN A 12 -7.99 -16.04 -10.53
C ASN A 12 -7.11 -14.78 -10.47
N TRP A 13 -6.47 -14.51 -9.31
CA TRP A 13 -5.40 -13.56 -9.22
C TRP A 13 -4.22 -14.03 -10.06
N SER A 14 -3.62 -13.12 -10.82
CA SER A 14 -2.45 -13.41 -11.65
C SER A 14 -1.49 -12.23 -11.63
N THR A 15 -0.20 -12.52 -11.62
CA THR A 15 0.85 -11.52 -11.79
C THR A 15 0.86 -11.06 -13.24
N PRO A 16 0.83 -9.73 -13.50
CA PRO A 16 1.01 -9.21 -14.85
C PRO A 16 2.40 -9.59 -15.36
N GLY A 17 2.49 -10.08 -16.59
CA GLY A 17 3.76 -10.35 -17.25
C GLY A 17 4.35 -9.09 -17.88
N GLY A 18 5.67 -9.06 -18.06
CA GLY A 18 6.39 -7.99 -18.78
C GLY A 18 6.86 -6.83 -17.89
N ASP A 19 7.77 -6.04 -18.44
CA ASP A 19 8.36 -4.83 -17.83
C ASP A 19 8.91 -4.98 -16.39
N GLY A 20 9.26 -6.24 -15.99
CA GLY A 20 9.78 -6.59 -14.68
C GLY A 20 8.73 -6.50 -13.55
N LEU A 21 7.44 -6.54 -13.86
CA LEU A 21 6.35 -6.56 -12.85
C LEU A 21 6.17 -7.95 -12.22
N ASP A 22 6.74 -8.97 -12.81
CA ASP A 22 6.75 -10.37 -12.37
C ASP A 22 7.94 -10.72 -11.47
N ASN A 23 8.94 -9.82 -11.32
CA ASN A 23 10.19 -10.05 -10.60
C ASN A 23 10.27 -9.31 -9.25
N PHE A 24 9.15 -8.98 -8.65
CA PHE A 24 9.13 -8.34 -7.33
C PHE A 24 9.52 -9.33 -6.23
N LEU A 25 10.38 -8.89 -5.32
CA LEU A 25 10.93 -9.71 -4.23
C LEU A 25 10.24 -9.43 -2.89
N GLU A 26 9.83 -8.19 -2.67
CA GLU A 26 9.31 -7.72 -1.39
C GLU A 26 7.81 -7.45 -1.39
N ILE A 27 7.20 -7.42 -2.58
CA ILE A 27 5.74 -7.34 -2.75
C ILE A 27 5.24 -8.44 -3.69
N LEU A 28 3.92 -8.65 -3.67
CA LEU A 28 3.20 -9.35 -4.75
C LEU A 28 2.35 -8.31 -5.46
N TYR A 29 2.41 -8.29 -6.78
CA TYR A 29 1.54 -7.48 -7.60
C TYR A 29 0.69 -8.38 -8.47
N GLU A 30 -0.63 -8.28 -8.33
CA GLU A 30 -1.58 -9.18 -8.96
C GLU A 30 -2.77 -8.39 -9.50
N LYS A 31 -3.35 -8.88 -10.56
CA LYS A 31 -4.61 -8.40 -11.13
C LYS A 31 -5.65 -9.51 -11.16
N LYS A 32 -6.91 -9.12 -11.03
CA LYS A 32 -8.07 -10.01 -11.12
C LYS A 32 -9.11 -9.35 -11.99
N THR A 33 -9.60 -10.05 -13.00
CA THR A 33 -10.52 -9.50 -14.00
C THR A 33 -11.94 -9.98 -13.76
N HIS A 34 -12.88 -9.07 -13.79
CA HIS A 34 -14.30 -9.35 -13.83
C HIS A 34 -14.71 -9.72 -15.27
N ARG A 35 -15.00 -10.98 -15.50
CA ARG A 35 -15.23 -11.53 -16.85
C ARG A 35 -16.35 -10.85 -17.62
N PRO A 36 -17.53 -10.56 -17.01
CA PRO A 36 -18.62 -9.93 -17.74
C PRO A 36 -18.31 -8.51 -18.22
N SER A 37 -17.59 -7.69 -17.46
CA SER A 37 -17.29 -6.30 -17.82
C SER A 37 -15.90 -6.10 -18.41
N GLY A 38 -15.00 -7.06 -18.27
CA GLY A 38 -13.58 -6.91 -18.60
C GLY A 38 -12.78 -6.01 -17.64
N GLY A 39 -13.45 -5.33 -16.70
CA GLY A 39 -12.78 -4.49 -15.70
C GLY A 39 -11.94 -5.31 -14.72
N SER A 40 -10.90 -4.70 -14.16
CA SER A 40 -9.95 -5.39 -13.28
C SER A 40 -9.76 -4.68 -11.95
N VAL A 41 -9.39 -5.45 -10.94
CA VAL A 41 -8.88 -5.01 -9.65
C VAL A 41 -7.39 -5.32 -9.60
N ALA A 42 -6.57 -4.33 -9.23
CA ALA A 42 -5.15 -4.53 -8.95
C ALA A 42 -4.94 -4.70 -7.44
N ARG A 43 -4.01 -5.56 -7.03
CA ARG A 43 -3.63 -5.76 -5.65
C ARG A 43 -2.12 -5.70 -5.48
N VAL A 44 -1.67 -4.80 -4.62
CA VAL A 44 -0.28 -4.67 -4.16
C VAL A 44 -0.21 -5.21 -2.75
N THR A 45 0.48 -6.34 -2.55
CA THR A 45 0.56 -7.02 -1.26
C THR A 45 1.98 -7.00 -0.74
N LEU A 46 2.22 -6.37 0.41
CA LEU A 46 3.50 -6.44 1.11
C LEU A 46 3.79 -7.89 1.50
N ASN A 47 5.00 -8.39 1.22
CA ASN A 47 5.33 -9.82 1.29
C ASN A 47 6.60 -10.12 2.06
N LYS A 48 6.79 -9.45 3.20
CA LYS A 48 7.88 -9.74 4.16
C LYS A 48 7.33 -9.95 5.58
N PRO A 49 6.43 -10.92 5.79
CA PRO A 49 5.75 -11.09 7.09
C PRO A 49 6.72 -11.35 8.24
N ASP A 50 7.83 -12.05 8.00
CA ASP A 50 8.86 -12.36 9.00
C ASP A 50 9.62 -11.11 9.48
N LYS A 51 9.58 -10.03 8.73
CA LYS A 51 10.17 -8.72 9.06
C LYS A 51 9.10 -7.67 9.33
N MET A 52 7.89 -8.07 9.72
CA MET A 52 6.76 -7.18 9.93
C MET A 52 6.52 -6.23 8.76
N ASN A 53 6.76 -6.69 7.55
CA ASN A 53 6.62 -5.94 6.30
C ASN A 53 7.37 -4.60 6.28
N THR A 54 8.49 -4.46 6.97
CA THR A 54 9.27 -3.19 7.01
C THR A 54 9.57 -2.67 5.62
N LEU A 55 9.44 -1.36 5.44
CA LEU A 55 9.70 -0.69 4.17
C LEU A 55 11.20 -0.50 3.97
N THR A 56 11.73 -1.05 2.88
CA THR A 56 13.07 -0.80 2.36
C THR A 56 12.99 0.01 1.06
N LEU A 57 14.12 0.41 0.49
CA LEU A 57 14.12 1.04 -0.85
C LEU A 57 13.55 0.10 -1.91
N ALA A 58 13.85 -1.20 -1.83
CA ALA A 58 13.32 -2.18 -2.75
C ALA A 58 11.78 -2.26 -2.65
N THR A 59 11.24 -2.36 -1.42
CA THR A 59 9.78 -2.35 -1.20
C THR A 59 9.13 -1.15 -1.88
N VAL A 60 9.72 0.04 -1.71
CA VAL A 60 9.12 1.29 -2.20
C VAL A 60 9.26 1.45 -3.70
N ASP A 61 10.39 1.01 -4.29
CA ASP A 61 10.56 0.97 -5.74
C ASP A 61 9.54 0.02 -6.40
N GLU A 62 9.44 -1.18 -5.85
CA GLU A 62 8.48 -2.17 -6.35
C GLU A 62 7.03 -1.67 -6.23
N MET A 63 6.68 -1.07 -5.09
CA MET A 63 5.37 -0.44 -4.90
C MET A 63 5.12 0.69 -5.90
N PHE A 64 6.13 1.56 -6.12
CA PHE A 64 6.01 2.65 -7.08
C PHE A 64 5.70 2.11 -8.48
N ARG A 65 6.43 1.08 -8.92
CA ARG A 65 6.23 0.45 -10.24
C ARG A 65 4.85 -0.21 -10.35
N ALA A 66 4.42 -0.93 -9.31
CA ALA A 66 3.10 -1.56 -9.27
C ALA A 66 1.96 -0.52 -9.30
N PHE A 67 2.06 0.56 -8.53
CA PHE A 67 1.08 1.64 -8.56
C PHE A 67 1.10 2.40 -9.89
N TYR A 68 2.26 2.61 -10.47
CA TYR A 68 2.38 3.26 -11.77
C TYR A 68 1.64 2.45 -12.84
N ASP A 69 1.91 1.14 -12.94
CA ASP A 69 1.21 0.25 -13.87
C ASP A 69 -0.31 0.25 -13.61
N ALA A 70 -0.73 0.02 -12.36
CA ALA A 70 -2.15 -0.01 -12.01
C ALA A 70 -2.89 1.29 -12.36
N ASN A 71 -2.25 2.45 -12.18
CA ASN A 71 -2.84 3.75 -12.52
C ASN A 71 -2.97 3.97 -14.03
N HIS A 72 -2.07 3.42 -14.83
CA HIS A 72 -2.04 3.61 -16.29
C HIS A 72 -2.80 2.51 -17.06
N ASP A 73 -3.08 1.38 -16.43
CA ASP A 73 -3.87 0.31 -17.05
C ASP A 73 -5.36 0.73 -17.12
N PRO A 74 -5.92 0.94 -18.33
CA PRO A 74 -7.32 1.39 -18.46
C PRO A 74 -8.35 0.39 -17.93
N MET A 75 -7.98 -0.88 -17.81
CA MET A 75 -8.86 -1.93 -17.32
C MET A 75 -8.95 -1.98 -15.79
N VAL A 76 -7.95 -1.45 -15.07
CA VAL A 76 -7.96 -1.41 -13.62
C VAL A 76 -8.88 -0.31 -13.14
N GLY A 77 -9.94 -0.66 -12.41
CA GLY A 77 -10.91 0.27 -11.82
C GLY A 77 -10.61 0.64 -10.37
N VAL A 78 -9.93 -0.24 -9.62
CA VAL A 78 -9.62 -0.04 -8.19
C VAL A 78 -8.31 -0.72 -7.83
N ILE A 79 -7.59 -0.16 -6.84
CA ILE A 79 -6.33 -0.71 -6.34
C ILE A 79 -6.51 -1.10 -4.87
N ILE A 80 -6.06 -2.29 -4.50
CA ILE A 80 -6.04 -2.76 -3.11
C ILE A 80 -4.60 -2.79 -2.62
N VAL A 81 -4.34 -2.25 -1.45
CA VAL A 81 -3.08 -2.40 -0.72
C VAL A 81 -3.31 -3.35 0.44
N ALA A 82 -2.60 -4.46 0.46
CA ALA A 82 -2.70 -5.50 1.45
C ALA A 82 -1.33 -5.91 2.00
N ALA A 83 -1.31 -6.78 2.99
CA ALA A 83 -0.06 -7.33 3.52
C ALA A 83 -0.21 -8.81 3.90
N LYS A 84 0.83 -9.59 3.66
CA LYS A 84 0.93 -10.98 4.13
C LYS A 84 1.22 -11.02 5.63
N GLY A 85 0.73 -12.07 6.28
CA GLY A 85 1.03 -12.39 7.67
C GLY A 85 0.12 -11.71 8.68
N LYS A 86 0.57 -11.66 9.93
CA LYS A 86 -0.21 -11.22 11.08
C LYS A 86 -0.43 -9.71 11.11
N HIS A 87 0.47 -8.92 10.54
CA HIS A 87 0.51 -7.48 10.65
C HIS A 87 0.57 -6.82 9.27
N PHE A 88 -0.08 -5.67 9.13
CA PHE A 88 0.03 -4.85 7.93
C PHE A 88 1.45 -4.31 7.79
N GLY A 89 2.02 -3.76 8.87
CA GLY A 89 3.43 -3.43 8.93
C GLY A 89 3.82 -2.47 10.05
N ALA A 90 5.13 -2.36 10.29
CA ALA A 90 5.72 -1.62 11.42
C ALA A 90 6.50 -0.36 11.02
N GLY A 91 6.44 0.08 9.76
CA GLY A 91 7.15 1.28 9.29
C GLY A 91 8.40 0.98 8.49
N GLY A 92 9.27 1.96 8.36
CA GLY A 92 10.54 1.87 7.64
C GLY A 92 11.55 0.97 8.34
N ASP A 93 12.53 0.50 7.58
CA ASP A 93 13.66 -0.23 8.15
C ASP A 93 14.57 0.74 8.91
N VAL A 94 14.73 0.50 10.22
CA VAL A 94 15.49 1.36 11.13
C VAL A 94 16.96 1.50 10.73
N GLN A 95 17.56 0.48 10.09
CA GLN A 95 18.95 0.57 9.62
C GLN A 95 19.09 1.58 8.48
N TRP A 96 18.12 1.64 7.60
CA TRP A 96 18.07 2.59 6.50
C TRP A 96 17.94 4.03 6.99
N GLU A 97 17.12 4.25 8.00
CA GLU A 97 16.96 5.58 8.61
C GLU A 97 18.26 6.06 9.27
N ARG A 98 19.01 5.14 9.92
CA ARG A 98 20.32 5.44 10.53
C ARG A 98 21.42 5.81 9.54
N TRP A 99 21.35 5.30 8.31
CA TRP A 99 22.35 5.59 7.28
C TRP A 99 22.11 6.89 6.50
N GLY A 100 21.13 7.69 6.92
CA GLY A 100 20.81 8.97 6.27
C GLY A 100 20.21 8.81 4.87
N LEU A 101 19.80 7.60 4.49
CA LEU A 101 19.20 7.30 3.18
C LEU A 101 17.74 7.77 3.07
N ARG A 102 17.22 8.36 4.14
CA ARG A 102 15.85 8.84 4.23
C ARG A 102 15.49 9.83 3.12
N GLU A 103 16.38 10.78 2.85
CA GLU A 103 16.13 11.80 1.81
C GLU A 103 16.12 11.20 0.41
N ALA A 104 17.04 10.27 0.13
CA ALA A 104 17.06 9.53 -1.12
C ALA A 104 15.78 8.69 -1.30
N PHE A 105 15.25 8.14 -0.22
CA PHE A 105 14.02 7.36 -0.18
C PHE A 105 12.78 8.19 -0.58
N TYR A 106 12.60 9.36 0.04
CA TYR A 106 11.42 10.20 -0.22
C TYR A 106 11.45 10.91 -1.56
N ASN A 107 12.63 11.27 -2.05
CA ASN A 107 12.78 12.01 -3.30
C ASN A 107 12.77 11.10 -4.53
N ARG A 108 13.24 9.87 -4.40
CA ARG A 108 13.40 8.95 -5.53
C ARG A 108 12.13 8.16 -5.85
N TYR A 109 11.36 7.80 -4.82
CA TYR A 109 10.19 6.93 -4.96
C TYR A 109 8.98 7.47 -4.20
N PRO A 110 8.30 8.49 -4.72
CA PRO A 110 7.18 9.12 -4.02
C PRO A 110 5.89 8.26 -4.10
N HIS A 111 5.95 6.99 -3.67
CA HIS A 111 4.81 6.07 -3.74
C HIS A 111 3.57 6.63 -3.05
N ASN A 112 3.72 7.26 -1.86
CA ASN A 112 2.60 7.89 -1.16
C ASN A 112 2.02 9.08 -1.96
N ARG A 113 2.88 9.85 -2.65
CA ARG A 113 2.41 10.92 -3.53
C ARG A 113 1.64 10.33 -4.71
N LEU A 114 2.16 9.27 -5.33
CA LEU A 114 1.50 8.59 -6.44
C LEU A 114 0.12 8.05 -6.01
N MET A 115 0.02 7.50 -4.79
CA MET A 115 -1.26 7.10 -4.20
C MET A 115 -2.23 8.29 -4.09
N ARG A 116 -1.76 9.43 -3.59
CA ARG A 116 -2.61 10.62 -3.40
C ARG A 116 -3.08 11.29 -4.68
N ILE A 117 -2.34 11.15 -5.78
CA ILE A 117 -2.73 11.69 -7.09
C ILE A 117 -3.34 10.62 -8.01
N SER A 118 -3.56 9.42 -7.50
CA SER A 118 -4.19 8.34 -8.24
C SER A 118 -5.56 8.78 -8.77
N ARG A 119 -5.85 8.40 -10.00
CA ARG A 119 -7.17 8.58 -10.61
C ARG A 119 -8.13 7.44 -10.30
N LYS A 120 -7.64 6.43 -9.57
CA LYS A 120 -8.38 5.23 -9.21
C LYS A 120 -8.48 5.15 -7.70
N PRO A 121 -9.62 4.74 -7.15
CA PRO A 121 -9.75 4.51 -5.72
C PRO A 121 -8.72 3.51 -5.23
N ILE A 122 -8.11 3.81 -4.08
CA ILE A 122 -7.15 2.92 -3.41
C ILE A 122 -7.74 2.54 -2.06
N ILE A 123 -7.79 1.24 -1.78
CA ILE A 123 -8.32 0.66 -0.56
C ILE A 123 -7.18 -0.01 0.22
N ALA A 124 -6.91 0.42 1.46
CA ALA A 124 -6.05 -0.31 2.37
C ALA A 124 -6.82 -1.42 3.07
N GLN A 125 -6.31 -2.65 3.02
CA GLN A 125 -6.82 -3.80 3.77
C GLN A 125 -5.87 -4.10 4.91
N VAL A 126 -6.25 -3.72 6.13
CA VAL A 126 -5.36 -3.65 7.31
C VAL A 126 -5.72 -4.71 8.33
N GLN A 127 -4.73 -5.49 8.78
CA GLN A 127 -4.83 -6.39 9.93
C GLN A 127 -3.64 -6.18 10.88
N GLY A 128 -3.84 -6.42 12.17
CA GLY A 128 -2.82 -6.30 13.20
C GLY A 128 -2.16 -4.92 13.25
N TYR A 129 -0.86 -4.85 13.39
CA TYR A 129 -0.15 -3.58 13.47
C TYR A 129 -0.08 -2.86 12.12
N CYS A 130 -0.45 -1.58 12.14
CA CYS A 130 -0.30 -0.62 11.05
C CYS A 130 0.39 0.63 11.61
N LEU A 131 1.71 0.60 11.70
CA LEU A 131 2.48 1.60 12.45
C LEU A 131 3.40 2.43 11.56
N ALA A 132 3.68 3.67 11.98
CA ALA A 132 4.62 4.58 11.34
C ALA A 132 4.36 4.74 9.82
N GLY A 133 5.32 4.43 8.94
CA GLY A 133 5.18 4.54 7.49
C GLY A 133 3.99 3.74 6.91
N HIS A 134 3.60 2.63 7.53
CA HIS A 134 2.42 1.88 7.13
C HIS A 134 1.12 2.58 7.50
N ASN A 135 1.10 3.27 8.65
CA ASN A 135 -0.03 4.12 9.00
C ASN A 135 -0.14 5.31 8.03
N HIS A 136 1.00 5.90 7.61
CA HIS A 136 1.02 6.90 6.53
C HIS A 136 0.41 6.35 5.24
N MET A 137 0.79 5.15 4.84
CA MET A 137 0.25 4.48 3.67
C MET A 137 -1.27 4.29 3.77
N ALA A 138 -1.76 3.80 4.91
CA ALA A 138 -3.18 3.55 5.13
C ALA A 138 -4.01 4.83 4.99
N TYR A 139 -3.60 5.95 5.59
CA TYR A 139 -4.35 7.20 5.44
C TYR A 139 -4.05 7.98 4.15
N CYS A 140 -3.08 7.53 3.33
CA CYS A 140 -2.93 7.99 1.95
C CYS A 140 -3.89 7.28 0.98
N CYS A 141 -4.45 6.14 1.37
CA CYS A 141 -5.54 5.49 0.63
C CYS A 141 -6.84 6.27 0.76
N ASP A 142 -7.78 6.04 -0.16
CA ASP A 142 -9.10 6.68 -0.12
C ASP A 142 -10.00 6.03 0.94
N PHE A 143 -9.83 4.71 1.13
CA PHE A 143 -10.55 3.93 2.13
C PHE A 143 -9.60 3.01 2.88
N THR A 144 -9.94 2.77 4.16
CA THR A 144 -9.26 1.76 4.98
C THR A 144 -10.29 0.78 5.53
N ILE A 145 -10.15 -0.48 5.16
CA ILE A 145 -10.92 -1.60 5.74
C ILE A 145 -10.01 -2.26 6.76
N ALA A 146 -10.38 -2.18 8.03
CA ALA A 146 -9.59 -2.67 9.13
C ALA A 146 -10.23 -3.92 9.76
N ALA A 147 -9.42 -4.94 10.02
CA ALA A 147 -9.84 -6.07 10.83
C ALA A 147 -10.02 -5.64 12.30
N ASP A 148 -10.81 -6.37 13.07
CA ASP A 148 -11.10 -6.07 14.47
C ASP A 148 -9.85 -6.01 15.37
N ASN A 149 -8.77 -6.67 14.97
CA ASN A 149 -7.49 -6.68 15.65
C ASN A 149 -6.50 -5.62 15.11
N ALA A 150 -6.94 -4.71 14.24
CA ALA A 150 -6.06 -3.69 13.67
C ALA A 150 -5.69 -2.63 14.72
N ILE A 151 -4.40 -2.30 14.78
CA ILE A 151 -3.86 -1.29 15.70
C ILE A 151 -3.07 -0.28 14.87
N PHE A 152 -3.59 0.94 14.83
CA PHE A 152 -2.94 2.07 14.15
C PHE A 152 -2.11 2.87 15.13
N GLY A 153 -0.96 3.36 14.67
CA GLY A 153 -0.12 4.18 15.54
C GLY A 153 1.03 4.86 14.85
N GLN A 154 1.54 5.90 15.51
CA GLN A 154 2.69 6.66 15.05
C GLN A 154 3.84 6.51 16.05
N ALA A 155 4.81 5.67 15.71
CA ALA A 155 5.97 5.37 16.55
C ALA A 155 7.19 6.27 16.25
N GLY A 156 7.15 7.03 15.18
CA GLY A 156 8.27 7.83 14.68
C GLY A 156 8.98 8.69 15.73
N PRO A 157 8.29 9.46 16.58
CA PRO A 157 8.94 10.28 17.61
C PRO A 157 9.81 9.49 18.61
N ARG A 158 9.49 8.21 18.85
CA ARG A 158 10.26 7.36 19.77
C ARG A 158 11.58 6.86 19.17
N VAL A 159 11.71 6.90 17.84
CA VAL A 159 12.86 6.38 17.09
C VAL A 159 13.55 7.48 16.27
N SER A 160 13.31 8.76 16.63
CA SER A 160 13.86 9.94 15.94
C SER A 160 13.49 10.03 14.45
N SER A 161 12.35 9.46 14.08
CA SER A 161 11.80 9.47 12.72
C SER A 161 10.39 10.07 12.75
N PRO A 162 10.22 11.38 13.02
CA PRO A 162 8.92 12.01 13.01
C PRO A 162 8.32 12.00 11.61
N ALA A 163 6.99 11.97 11.54
CA ALA A 163 6.30 12.22 10.29
C ALA A 163 6.66 13.63 9.79
N ASP A 164 6.86 13.77 8.50
CA ASP A 164 7.23 15.04 7.86
C ASP A 164 6.34 15.34 6.65
N GLN A 165 6.61 16.45 5.97
CA GLN A 165 5.91 16.91 4.78
C GLN A 165 4.40 16.99 5.00
N TYR A 166 3.61 16.53 4.04
CA TYR A 166 2.15 16.58 4.08
C TYR A 166 1.52 15.52 5.00
N PHE A 167 2.28 14.56 5.52
CA PHE A 167 1.74 13.50 6.37
C PHE A 167 1.15 14.02 7.68
N VAL A 168 1.82 14.97 8.33
CA VAL A 168 1.36 15.54 9.60
C VAL A 168 0.02 16.27 9.44
N PRO A 169 -0.11 17.27 8.56
CA PRO A 169 -1.39 17.96 8.39
C PRO A 169 -2.48 17.08 7.81
N TYR A 170 -2.11 16.02 7.07
CA TYR A 170 -3.08 15.10 6.51
C TYR A 170 -3.70 14.20 7.58
N LEU A 171 -2.88 13.63 8.47
CA LEU A 171 -3.38 12.82 9.57
C LEU A 171 -4.37 13.58 10.46
N THR A 172 -4.08 14.85 10.78
CA THR A 172 -4.98 15.68 11.59
C THR A 172 -6.34 15.93 10.92
N LYS A 173 -6.41 15.90 9.59
CA LYS A 173 -7.68 15.97 8.86
C LYS A 173 -8.48 14.68 8.95
N VAL A 174 -7.80 13.54 9.05
CA VAL A 174 -8.45 12.21 9.12
C VAL A 174 -8.97 11.93 10.53
N VAL A 175 -8.18 12.21 11.58
CA VAL A 175 -8.50 11.81 12.95
C VAL A 175 -8.89 12.98 13.87
N GLY A 176 -8.77 14.21 13.42
CA GLY A 176 -8.95 15.41 14.24
C GLY A 176 -7.68 15.83 14.99
N ALA A 177 -7.61 17.12 15.36
CA ALA A 177 -6.40 17.73 15.93
C ALA A 177 -6.05 17.28 17.36
N LYS A 178 -6.95 16.60 18.06
CA LYS A 178 -6.81 16.21 19.48
C LYS A 178 -6.82 14.69 19.68
N LYS A 179 -6.58 13.90 18.65
CA LYS A 179 -6.50 12.44 18.75
C LYS A 179 -5.09 11.93 18.47
#